data_bf5654325ef275c40afff949831b672f
#
_entry.id   bf5654325ef275c40afff949831b672f
#
_cell.length_a   1.000
_cell.length_b   1.000
_cell.length_c   1.000
_cell.angle_alpha   90.00
_cell.angle_beta   90.00
_cell.angle_gamma   90.00
#
_symmetry.space_group_name_H-M   'P 1'
#
loop_
_entity.id
_entity.type
_entity.pdbx_description
1 polymer ?
#
loop_
_entity_poly.entity_id
_entity_poly.type
_entity_poly.pdbx_seq_one_letter_code
_entity_poly.pdbx_strand_id
1 'polypeptide(L)'
;MQDDYPATIRVRGLVVPDLLLVLLREGRWNHPGQPAVARVMPWFHDPLDFLRSTEQMERESQSLDRLIQDDETAELFRFAREPTATGPVELPWLDVDRAFFIAVAQYAGDDTAIALDYRTSSADPRVIASDVWTNSAPSTWRTVTETFSEFVAELRLRAADAEPAAG
;
A
#
# COMPACT_ATOMS: atom_id res chain seq x y z
N MET A 1 8.15 -4.77 -37.64
CA MET A 1 7.08 -4.98 -36.66
C MET A 1 7.63 -4.66 -35.28
N GLN A 2 7.44 -3.43 -34.83
CA GLN A 2 7.72 -3.07 -33.46
C GLN A 2 6.53 -3.57 -32.67
N ASP A 3 6.78 -4.58 -31.81
CA ASP A 3 5.81 -4.97 -30.79
C ASP A 3 5.74 -3.80 -29.83
N ASP A 4 4.75 -2.95 -30.02
CA ASP A 4 4.41 -1.88 -29.11
C ASP A 4 3.74 -2.49 -27.89
N TYR A 5 4.56 -3.21 -27.09
CA TYR A 5 4.13 -3.60 -25.75
C TYR A 5 3.93 -2.32 -24.96
N PRO A 6 2.74 -2.12 -24.38
CA PRO A 6 2.53 -0.94 -23.54
C PRO A 6 3.62 -0.90 -22.47
N ALA A 7 4.29 0.24 -22.35
CA ALA A 7 5.35 0.41 -21.38
C ALA A 7 4.81 0.03 -19.99
N THR A 8 5.50 -0.86 -19.31
CA THR A 8 5.12 -1.30 -17.96
C THR A 8 5.14 -0.10 -17.02
N ILE A 9 4.00 0.20 -16.39
CA ILE A 9 3.89 1.31 -15.47
C ILE A 9 4.49 0.90 -14.13
N ARG A 10 5.39 1.73 -13.61
CA ARG A 10 6.11 1.49 -12.36
C ARG A 10 6.01 2.70 -11.44
N VAL A 11 5.99 2.41 -10.15
CA VAL A 11 6.16 3.38 -9.08
C VAL A 11 7.37 2.92 -8.25
N ARG A 12 8.34 3.77 -8.04
CA ARG A 12 9.61 3.45 -7.34
C ARG A 12 10.32 2.22 -7.93
N GLY A 13 10.20 2.03 -9.25
CA GLY A 13 10.75 0.86 -9.93
C GLY A 13 9.96 -0.43 -9.76
N LEU A 14 8.86 -0.41 -9.02
CA LEU A 14 7.99 -1.55 -8.78
C LEU A 14 6.82 -1.55 -9.78
N VAL A 15 6.51 -2.71 -10.34
CA VAL A 15 5.41 -2.84 -11.31
C VAL A 15 4.08 -2.63 -10.61
N VAL A 16 3.29 -1.67 -11.09
CA VAL A 16 1.95 -1.40 -10.54
C VAL A 16 1.02 -2.57 -10.91
N PRO A 17 0.26 -3.12 -9.95
CA PRO A 17 -0.67 -4.20 -10.25
C PRO A 17 -1.69 -3.80 -11.33
N ASP A 18 -1.98 -4.69 -12.26
CA ASP A 18 -2.94 -4.44 -13.35
C ASP A 18 -4.31 -4.02 -12.81
N LEU A 19 -4.75 -4.64 -11.72
CA LEU A 19 -6.01 -4.30 -11.07
C LEU A 19 -6.02 -2.84 -10.59
N LEU A 20 -4.91 -2.36 -10.02
CA LEU A 20 -4.81 -0.95 -9.59
C LEU A 20 -4.88 0.00 -10.80
N LEU A 21 -4.20 -0.34 -11.89
CA LEU A 21 -4.25 0.46 -13.12
C LEU A 21 -5.67 0.54 -13.68
N VAL A 22 -6.41 -0.56 -13.67
CA VAL A 22 -7.82 -0.59 -14.09
C VAL A 22 -8.67 0.31 -13.19
N LEU A 23 -8.52 0.21 -11.89
CA LEU A 23 -9.26 1.03 -10.93
C LEU A 23 -8.96 2.53 -11.09
N LEU A 24 -7.68 2.88 -11.32
CA LEU A 24 -7.27 4.26 -11.56
C LEU A 24 -7.89 4.80 -12.86
N ARG A 25 -7.81 4.04 -13.94
CA ARG A 25 -8.34 4.43 -15.25
C ARG A 25 -9.86 4.60 -15.22
N GLU A 26 -10.56 3.76 -14.49
CA GLU A 26 -12.02 3.79 -14.36
C GLU A 26 -12.51 4.77 -13.29
N GLY A 27 -11.61 5.45 -12.59
CA GLY A 27 -11.97 6.38 -11.52
C GLY A 27 -12.57 5.70 -10.28
N ARG A 28 -12.24 4.43 -10.04
CA ARG A 28 -12.80 3.61 -8.96
C ARG A 28 -11.88 3.49 -7.75
N TRP A 29 -10.63 3.88 -7.89
CA TRP A 29 -9.70 3.95 -6.76
C TRP A 29 -9.99 5.21 -5.97
N ASN A 30 -11.00 5.17 -5.11
CA ASN A 30 -11.46 6.26 -4.25
C ASN A 30 -11.75 5.73 -2.86
N HIS A 31 -11.73 6.62 -1.89
CA HIS A 31 -12.09 6.28 -0.51
C HIS A 31 -13.52 5.69 -0.47
N PRO A 32 -13.69 4.45 0.02
CA PRO A 32 -14.98 3.76 -0.04
C PRO A 32 -15.97 4.20 1.05
N GLY A 33 -15.58 5.13 1.90
CA GLY A 33 -16.33 5.53 3.08
C GLY A 33 -15.76 4.92 4.36
N GLN A 34 -15.90 5.64 5.46
CA GLN A 34 -15.34 5.23 6.75
C GLN A 34 -15.87 3.86 7.24
N PRO A 35 -17.15 3.50 7.06
CA PRO A 35 -17.62 2.17 7.46
C PRO A 35 -16.90 1.02 6.75
N ALA A 36 -16.55 1.18 5.47
CA ALA A 36 -15.82 0.16 4.72
C ALA A 36 -14.39 0.03 5.21
N VAL A 37 -13.71 1.14 5.45
CA VAL A 37 -12.35 1.16 6.01
C VAL A 37 -12.33 0.53 7.40
N ALA A 38 -13.28 0.89 8.27
CA ALA A 38 -13.38 0.34 9.62
C ALA A 38 -13.66 -1.16 9.64
N ARG A 39 -14.35 -1.68 8.63
CA ARG A 39 -14.58 -3.12 8.52
C ARG A 39 -13.30 -3.88 8.20
N VAL A 40 -12.45 -3.34 7.35
CA VAL A 40 -11.20 -3.98 6.91
C VAL A 40 -10.05 -3.69 7.88
N MET A 41 -10.02 -2.47 8.43
CA MET A 41 -8.99 -1.99 9.34
C MET A 41 -9.64 -1.33 10.57
N PRO A 42 -10.25 -2.11 11.49
CA PRO A 42 -10.95 -1.55 12.66
C PRO A 42 -10.03 -0.76 13.60
N TRP A 43 -8.73 -1.00 13.54
CA TRP A 43 -7.70 -0.34 14.33
C TRP A 43 -7.19 0.96 13.70
N PHE A 44 -7.58 1.28 12.45
CA PHE A 44 -7.12 2.45 11.73
C PHE A 44 -8.14 3.58 11.89
N HIS A 45 -7.73 4.72 12.43
CA HIS A 45 -8.64 5.82 12.80
C HIS A 45 -8.44 7.10 11.99
N ASP A 46 -7.29 7.27 11.33
CA ASP A 46 -6.99 8.50 10.63
C ASP A 46 -7.74 8.62 9.29
N PRO A 47 -8.18 9.84 8.94
CA PRO A 47 -8.71 10.08 7.61
C PRO A 47 -7.64 9.86 6.54
N LEU A 48 -8.01 9.20 5.45
CA LEU A 48 -7.12 8.83 4.36
C LEU A 48 -7.50 9.51 3.06
N ASP A 49 -6.49 9.91 2.30
CA ASP A 49 -6.60 10.23 0.89
C ASP A 49 -6.08 9.05 0.05
N PHE A 50 -6.93 8.50 -0.78
CA PHE A 50 -6.53 7.52 -1.78
C PHE A 50 -5.83 8.23 -2.93
N LEU A 51 -4.60 7.80 -3.25
CA LEU A 51 -3.77 8.43 -4.27
C LEU A 51 -4.30 8.05 -5.66
N ARG A 52 -4.72 9.04 -6.43
CA ARG A 52 -5.52 8.83 -7.66
C ARG A 52 -4.70 8.71 -8.94
N SER A 53 -3.38 8.78 -8.83
CA SER A 53 -2.50 8.62 -9.98
C SER A 53 -1.17 7.98 -9.56
N THR A 54 -0.50 7.36 -10.50
CA THR A 54 0.83 6.79 -10.27
C THR A 54 1.86 7.89 -9.98
N GLU A 55 1.70 9.07 -10.56
CA GLU A 55 2.54 10.25 -10.27
C GLU A 55 2.36 10.71 -8.82
N GLN A 56 1.14 10.68 -8.32
CA GLN A 56 0.85 10.98 -6.92
C GLN A 56 1.48 9.95 -5.99
N MET A 57 1.36 8.66 -6.34
CA MET A 57 1.96 7.57 -5.58
C MET A 57 3.49 7.71 -5.52
N GLU A 58 4.12 8.04 -6.64
CA GLU A 58 5.57 8.30 -6.71
C GLU A 58 5.97 9.46 -5.80
N ARG A 59 5.26 10.58 -5.90
CA ARG A 59 5.56 11.78 -5.12
C ARG A 59 5.39 11.57 -3.62
N GLU A 60 4.28 11.00 -3.20
CA GLU A 60 4.00 10.76 -1.78
C GLU A 60 4.95 9.71 -1.20
N SER A 61 5.31 8.72 -2.00
CA SER A 61 6.23 7.66 -1.59
C SER A 61 7.68 8.13 -1.44
N GLN A 62 8.04 9.31 -1.94
CA GLN A 62 9.36 9.91 -1.73
C GLN A 62 9.67 10.13 -0.24
N SER A 63 8.65 10.25 0.59
CA SER A 63 8.84 10.32 2.04
C SER A 63 9.50 9.08 2.62
N LEU A 64 9.38 7.93 1.96
CA LEU A 64 10.07 6.70 2.35
C LEU A 64 11.60 6.84 2.25
N ASP A 65 12.10 7.68 1.34
CA ASP A 65 13.54 7.91 1.19
C ASP A 65 14.13 8.64 2.40
N ARG A 66 13.32 9.42 3.11
CA ARG A 66 13.73 10.12 4.33
C ARG A 66 13.99 9.16 5.49
N LEU A 67 13.30 8.03 5.50
CA LEU A 67 13.49 6.99 6.51
C LEU A 67 14.88 6.35 6.41
N ILE A 68 15.52 6.40 5.24
CA ILE A 68 16.87 5.87 5.01
C ILE A 68 17.93 6.90 5.38
N GLN A 69 17.57 8.17 5.51
CA GLN A 69 18.52 9.26 5.80
C GLN A 69 18.86 9.37 7.28
N ASP A 70 18.04 8.81 8.16
CA ASP A 70 18.32 8.69 9.58
C ASP A 70 19.11 7.41 9.84
N ASP A 71 20.31 7.55 10.43
CA ASP A 71 21.23 6.44 10.63
C ASP A 71 20.64 5.30 11.46
N GLU A 72 19.87 5.61 12.51
CA GLU A 72 19.22 4.60 13.34
C GLU A 72 18.14 3.84 12.56
N THR A 73 17.32 4.54 11.80
CA THR A 73 16.28 3.95 10.96
C THR A 73 16.89 3.14 9.82
N ALA A 74 17.96 3.64 9.20
CA ALA A 74 18.70 2.93 8.16
C ALA A 74 19.32 1.62 8.67
N GLU A 75 19.82 1.59 9.89
CA GLU A 75 20.32 0.37 10.54
C GLU A 75 19.21 -0.64 10.77
N LEU A 76 18.03 -0.19 11.22
CA LEU A 76 16.88 -1.05 11.43
C LEU A 76 16.40 -1.68 10.11
N PHE A 77 16.33 -0.90 9.03
CA PHE A 77 15.99 -1.42 7.71
C PHE A 77 17.05 -2.40 7.19
N ARG A 78 18.32 -2.10 7.42
CA ARG A 78 19.42 -2.97 7.03
C ARG A 78 19.36 -4.30 7.78
N PHE A 79 19.09 -4.26 9.08
CA PHE A 79 18.87 -5.44 9.91
C PHE A 79 17.68 -6.26 9.44
N ALA A 80 16.57 -5.60 9.12
CA ALA A 80 15.36 -6.26 8.63
C ALA A 80 15.53 -6.92 7.25
N ARG A 81 16.50 -6.46 6.47
CA ARG A 81 16.83 -7.01 5.14
C ARG A 81 17.88 -8.12 5.20
N GLU A 82 18.67 -8.18 6.26
CA GLU A 82 19.63 -9.26 6.38
C GLU A 82 18.89 -10.60 6.40
N PRO A 83 19.26 -11.54 5.54
CA PRO A 83 18.73 -12.88 5.59
C PRO A 83 19.31 -13.59 6.82
N THR A 84 18.84 -13.22 8.00
CA THR A 84 18.97 -14.12 9.13
C THR A 84 18.28 -15.40 8.75
N ALA A 85 18.91 -16.52 8.92
CA ALA A 85 18.63 -17.84 8.36
C ALA A 85 17.22 -18.42 8.63
N THR A 86 16.22 -17.61 8.93
CA THR A 86 14.88 -18.03 9.38
C THR A 86 13.71 -17.47 8.57
N GLY A 87 13.97 -16.94 7.35
CA GLY A 87 12.92 -16.48 6.46
C GLY A 87 12.71 -14.97 6.46
N PRO A 88 11.71 -14.46 5.73
CA PRO A 88 11.47 -13.04 5.62
C PRO A 88 11.17 -12.44 7.00
N VAL A 89 11.81 -11.31 7.29
CA VAL A 89 11.54 -10.60 8.54
C VAL A 89 10.10 -10.09 8.49
N GLU A 90 9.31 -10.56 9.42
CA GLU A 90 7.92 -10.16 9.56
C GLU A 90 7.81 -8.67 9.94
N LEU A 91 6.65 -8.09 9.64
CA LEU A 91 6.31 -6.81 10.19
C LEU A 91 6.67 -6.77 11.70
N PRO A 92 7.16 -5.64 12.22
CA PRO A 92 6.68 -4.29 11.87
C PRO A 92 7.44 -3.51 10.81
N TRP A 93 8.43 -4.07 10.17
CA TRP A 93 9.30 -3.32 9.27
C TRP A 93 8.75 -3.24 7.84
N LEU A 94 8.71 -2.02 7.31
CA LEU A 94 8.48 -1.76 5.89
C LEU A 94 9.82 -1.79 5.16
N ASP A 95 9.94 -2.57 4.10
CA ASP A 95 11.08 -2.47 3.20
C ASP A 95 10.84 -1.33 2.20
N VAL A 96 11.52 -0.21 2.39
CA VAL A 96 11.33 1.02 1.62
C VAL A 96 11.65 0.87 0.13
N ASP A 97 12.49 -0.11 -0.25
CA ASP A 97 12.82 -0.38 -1.66
C ASP A 97 11.81 -1.31 -2.33
N ARG A 98 10.92 -1.91 -1.55
CA ARG A 98 9.94 -2.89 -2.05
C ARG A 98 8.50 -2.49 -1.70
N ALA A 99 8.26 -1.21 -1.52
CA ALA A 99 6.94 -0.71 -1.18
C ALA A 99 6.69 0.66 -1.78
N PHE A 100 5.42 0.97 -2.02
CA PHE A 100 4.99 2.34 -2.27
C PHE A 100 3.61 2.58 -1.67
N PHE A 101 3.31 3.84 -1.39
CA PHE A 101 2.03 4.25 -0.82
C PHE A 101 0.92 4.26 -1.86
N ILE A 102 -0.25 3.77 -1.47
CA ILE A 102 -1.49 3.84 -2.25
C ILE A 102 -2.53 4.74 -1.60
N ALA A 103 -2.39 5.00 -0.31
CA ALA A 103 -3.18 5.98 0.43
C ALA A 103 -2.32 6.59 1.54
N VAL A 104 -2.55 7.84 1.84
CA VAL A 104 -1.81 8.58 2.88
C VAL A 104 -2.78 9.32 3.79
N ALA A 105 -2.30 9.72 4.96
CA ALA A 105 -3.07 10.53 5.88
C ALA A 105 -3.52 11.85 5.21
N GLN A 106 -4.76 12.22 5.45
CA GLN A 106 -5.35 13.45 4.90
C GLN A 106 -4.72 14.71 5.50
N TYR A 107 -4.31 14.64 6.75
CA TYR A 107 -3.73 15.79 7.46
C TYR A 107 -2.22 15.65 7.59
N ALA A 108 -1.52 16.76 7.30
CA ALA A 108 -0.07 16.84 7.49
C ALA A 108 0.30 16.61 8.95
N GLY A 109 1.28 15.74 9.19
CA GLY A 109 1.74 15.39 10.53
C GLY A 109 1.15 14.08 11.07
N ASP A 110 0.11 13.56 10.46
CA ASP A 110 -0.37 12.19 10.72
C ASP A 110 0.46 11.25 9.86
N ASP A 111 1.48 10.62 10.43
CA ASP A 111 2.42 9.76 9.70
C ASP A 111 1.82 8.36 9.44
N THR A 112 0.59 8.32 8.93
CA THR A 112 -0.12 7.07 8.63
C THR A 112 -0.30 6.91 7.12
N ALA A 113 -0.20 5.67 6.66
CA ALA A 113 -0.35 5.36 5.24
C ALA A 113 -0.75 3.90 5.04
N ILE A 114 -1.25 3.61 3.85
CA ILE A 114 -1.43 2.26 3.33
C ILE A 114 -0.44 2.06 2.19
N ALA A 115 0.29 0.96 2.21
CA ALA A 115 1.31 0.65 1.23
C ALA A 115 1.09 -0.73 0.60
N LEU A 116 1.57 -0.87 -0.64
CA LEU A 116 1.77 -2.18 -1.25
C LEU A 116 3.15 -2.69 -0.85
N ASP A 117 3.20 -3.90 -0.35
CA ASP A 117 4.42 -4.59 0.09
C ASP A 117 4.76 -5.71 -0.88
N TYR A 118 5.84 -5.51 -1.65
CA TYR A 118 6.27 -6.43 -2.71
C TYR A 118 7.16 -7.57 -2.22
N ARG A 119 7.40 -7.69 -0.91
CA ARG A 119 8.22 -8.77 -0.35
C ARG A 119 7.59 -10.14 -0.53
N THR A 120 6.27 -10.23 -0.62
CA THR A 120 5.53 -11.49 -0.73
C THR A 120 5.22 -11.90 -2.16
N SER A 121 4.93 -10.93 -3.04
CA SER A 121 4.60 -11.19 -4.44
C SER A 121 4.83 -9.93 -5.27
N SER A 122 5.36 -10.09 -6.47
CA SER A 122 5.53 -8.99 -7.42
C SER A 122 4.29 -8.72 -8.26
N ALA A 123 3.41 -9.70 -8.41
CA ALA A 123 2.20 -9.59 -9.24
C ALA A 123 0.98 -9.13 -8.45
N ASP A 124 0.84 -9.61 -7.23
CA ASP A 124 -0.27 -9.29 -6.33
C ASP A 124 0.27 -9.03 -4.91
N PRO A 125 0.89 -7.86 -4.69
CA PRO A 125 1.58 -7.57 -3.44
C PRO A 125 0.61 -7.48 -2.24
N ARG A 126 1.16 -7.76 -1.08
CA ARG A 126 0.47 -7.64 0.20
C ARG A 126 0.14 -6.18 0.50
N VAL A 127 -0.96 -5.95 1.18
CA VAL A 127 -1.34 -4.62 1.66
C VAL A 127 -1.01 -4.50 3.14
N ILE A 128 -0.26 -3.47 3.48
CA ILE A 128 0.12 -3.14 4.85
C ILE A 128 -0.31 -1.70 5.17
N ALA A 129 -0.55 -1.44 6.43
CA ALA A 129 -0.86 -0.10 6.91
C ALA A 129 -0.10 0.19 8.21
N SER A 130 0.24 1.46 8.41
CA SER A 130 0.93 1.88 9.63
C SER A 130 0.01 1.78 10.84
N ASP A 131 0.52 1.19 11.90
CA ASP A 131 -0.21 1.00 13.15
C ASP A 131 0.38 1.88 14.24
N VAL A 132 -0.11 3.12 14.31
CA VAL A 132 0.32 4.09 15.32
C VAL A 132 -0.54 4.00 16.58
N TRP A 133 -1.78 3.53 16.45
CA TRP A 133 -2.77 3.62 17.51
C TRP A 133 -2.75 2.45 18.50
N THR A 134 -2.51 1.23 18.00
CA THR A 134 -2.46 0.03 18.85
C THR A 134 -1.04 -0.38 19.21
N ASN A 135 -0.04 0.13 18.47
CA ASN A 135 1.35 -0.10 18.76
C ASN A 135 2.13 1.20 18.51
N SER A 136 2.57 1.83 19.59
CA SER A 136 3.28 3.12 19.56
C SER A 136 4.75 3.01 19.16
N ALA A 137 5.24 1.81 18.83
CA ALA A 137 6.61 1.66 18.34
C ALA A 137 6.77 2.38 16.99
N PRO A 138 7.81 3.20 16.82
CA PRO A 138 8.07 3.86 15.54
C PRO A 138 8.19 2.82 14.41
N SER A 139 7.65 3.15 13.25
CA SER A 139 7.74 2.32 12.04
C SER A 139 7.01 0.98 12.11
N THR A 140 6.01 0.85 12.98
CA THR A 140 5.17 -0.35 13.02
C THR A 140 4.19 -0.37 11.85
N TRP A 141 4.19 -1.50 11.14
CA TRP A 141 3.28 -1.77 10.04
C TRP A 141 2.54 -3.07 10.29
N ARG A 142 1.27 -3.10 9.93
CA ARG A 142 0.41 -4.27 10.11
C ARG A 142 -0.10 -4.76 8.76
N THR A 143 -0.10 -6.08 8.54
CA THR A 143 -0.74 -6.66 7.36
C THR A 143 -2.24 -6.42 7.41
N VAL A 144 -2.78 -5.87 6.33
CA VAL A 144 -4.21 -5.67 6.13
C VAL A 144 -4.81 -6.86 5.39
N THR A 145 -4.25 -7.16 4.22
CA THR A 145 -4.61 -8.34 3.42
C THR A 145 -3.36 -8.97 2.82
N GLU A 146 -3.42 -10.25 2.54
CA GLU A 146 -2.28 -10.98 1.96
C GLU A 146 -2.02 -10.61 0.51
N THR A 147 -3.02 -10.09 -0.19
CA THR A 147 -2.90 -9.61 -1.58
C THR A 147 -3.68 -8.32 -1.79
N PHE A 148 -3.26 -7.56 -2.80
CA PHE A 148 -3.98 -6.37 -3.22
C PHE A 148 -5.38 -6.70 -3.76
N SER A 149 -5.52 -7.81 -4.49
CA SER A 149 -6.81 -8.28 -4.99
C SER A 149 -7.82 -8.49 -3.87
N GLU A 150 -7.38 -9.08 -2.76
CA GLU A 150 -8.20 -9.29 -1.56
C GLU A 150 -8.62 -7.95 -0.95
N PHE A 151 -7.69 -7.00 -0.84
CA PHE A 151 -7.97 -5.67 -0.33
C PHE A 151 -9.06 -4.95 -1.13
N VAL A 152 -8.96 -5.00 -2.46
CA VAL A 152 -9.94 -4.42 -3.37
C VAL A 152 -11.32 -5.08 -3.20
N ALA A 153 -11.34 -6.40 -3.07
CA ALA A 153 -12.58 -7.16 -2.84
C ALA A 153 -13.23 -6.81 -1.50
N GLU A 154 -12.44 -6.72 -0.44
CA GLU A 154 -12.91 -6.38 0.91
C GLU A 154 -13.46 -4.95 0.98
N LEU A 155 -12.84 -4.00 0.28
CA LEU A 155 -13.32 -2.62 0.17
C LEU A 155 -14.47 -2.47 -0.84
N ARG A 156 -14.77 -3.52 -1.61
CA ARG A 156 -15.82 -3.52 -2.64
C ARG A 156 -15.60 -2.45 -3.71
N LEU A 157 -14.36 -2.24 -4.11
CA LEU A 157 -14.00 -1.25 -5.13
C LEU A 157 -14.17 -1.75 -6.56
N ARG A 158 -14.30 -3.05 -6.77
CA ARG A 158 -14.66 -3.60 -8.08
C ARG A 158 -16.05 -3.10 -8.47
N ALA A 159 -16.30 -3.00 -9.82
CA ALA A 159 -17.66 -2.81 -10.27
C ALA A 159 -18.51 -3.81 -9.49
N ALA A 160 -19.51 -3.31 -8.80
CA ALA A 160 -20.57 -4.18 -8.41
C ALA A 160 -20.93 -4.93 -9.68
N ASP A 161 -20.59 -6.22 -9.77
CA ASP A 161 -21.27 -7.12 -10.67
C ASP A 161 -22.72 -6.73 -10.44
N ALA A 162 -23.38 -6.20 -11.45
CA ALA A 162 -24.65 -5.52 -11.29
C ALA A 162 -25.46 -6.30 -10.28
N GLU A 163 -25.60 -5.78 -9.06
CA GLU A 163 -26.50 -6.39 -8.12
C GLU A 163 -27.82 -6.49 -8.86
N PRO A 164 -28.38 -7.71 -9.00
CA PRO A 164 -29.69 -7.80 -9.57
C PRO A 164 -30.57 -6.86 -8.76
N ALA A 165 -31.09 -5.84 -9.42
CA ALA A 165 -31.96 -4.89 -8.77
C ALA A 165 -32.95 -5.68 -7.94
N ALA A 166 -32.85 -5.55 -6.62
CA ALA A 166 -33.80 -6.16 -5.73
C ALA A 166 -35.16 -5.60 -6.14
N GLY A 167 -35.92 -6.45 -6.85
CA GLY A 167 -37.27 -6.12 -7.26
C GLY A 167 -38.17 -5.94 -6.05
#